data_bd1a72d5402cb540179a9b7ba6c296f4
#
_entry.id   bd1a72d5402cb540179a9b7ba6c296f4
#
_cell.length_a   1.000
_cell.length_b   1.000
_cell.length_c   1.000
_cell.angle_alpha   90.00
_cell.angle_beta   90.00
_cell.angle_gamma   90.00
#
_symmetry.space_group_name_H-M   'P 1'
#
loop_
_entity.id
_entity.type
_entity.pdbx_description
1 polymer ?
#
loop_
_entity_poly.entity_id
_entity_poly.type
_entity_poly.pdbx_seq_one_letter_code
_entity_poly.pdbx_strand_id
1 'polypeptide(L)' 'MQSKYSIICSVVELGSFTKAAEAINYSQSAVSQTIKNFERELGFPLLSR' A
#
# COMPACT_ATOMS: atom_id res chain seq x y z
N MET A 1 5.21 12.71 -7.55
CA MET A 1 4.33 11.54 -7.69
C MET A 1 4.94 10.36 -6.95
N GLN A 2 4.14 9.65 -6.16
CA GLN A 2 4.61 8.49 -5.43
C GLN A 2 4.65 7.28 -6.35
N SER A 3 5.73 6.52 -6.28
CA SER A 3 5.78 5.25 -6.99
C SER A 3 5.03 4.20 -6.18
N LYS A 4 4.62 3.13 -6.85
CA LYS A 4 3.92 2.06 -6.14
C LYS A 4 4.80 1.44 -5.06
N TYR A 5 6.11 1.44 -5.25
CA TYR A 5 7.01 0.89 -4.24
C TYR A 5 7.04 1.76 -2.99
N SER A 6 6.98 3.08 -3.15
CA SER A 6 6.91 3.99 -2.00
C SER A 6 5.63 3.74 -1.20
N ILE A 7 4.53 3.55 -1.91
CA ILE A 7 3.24 3.29 -1.27
C ILE A 7 3.30 1.97 -0.49
N ILE A 8 3.85 0.93 -1.11
CA ILE A 8 3.95 -0.38 -0.48
C ILE A 8 4.84 -0.32 0.76
N CYS A 9 5.98 0.36 0.66
CA CYS A 9 6.87 0.51 1.80
C CYS A 9 6.19 1.21 2.96
N SER A 10 5.42 2.27 2.67
CA SER A 10 4.70 2.99 3.72
C SER A 10 3.71 2.08 4.43
N VAL A 11 2.98 1.26 3.67
CA VAL A 11 2.01 0.34 4.26
C VAL A 11 2.71 -0.68 5.14
N VAL A 12 3.81 -1.25 4.67
CA VAL A 12 4.53 -2.27 5.43
C VAL A 12 5.13 -1.68 6.70
N GLU A 13 5.73 -0.50 6.61
CA GLU A 13 6.35 0.14 7.76
C GLU A 13 5.34 0.52 8.82
N LEU A 14 4.22 1.10 8.39
CA LEU A 14 3.22 1.60 9.32
C LEU A 14 2.22 0.55 9.75
N GLY A 15 2.12 -0.52 8.97
CA GLY A 15 1.20 -1.61 9.26
C GLY A 15 -0.26 -1.22 9.15
N SER A 16 -0.57 -0.18 8.38
CA SER A 16 -1.93 0.33 8.27
C SER A 16 -2.11 1.08 6.96
N PHE A 17 -3.17 0.75 6.23
CA PHE A 17 -3.50 1.46 4.99
C PHE A 17 -3.86 2.92 5.28
N THR A 18 -4.61 3.14 6.36
CA THR A 18 -5.06 4.48 6.71
C THR A 18 -3.88 5.38 7.03
N LYS A 19 -2.97 4.90 7.87
CA LYS A 19 -1.81 5.70 8.25
C LYS A 19 -0.88 5.92 7.06
N ALA A 20 -0.72 4.91 6.22
CA ALA A 20 0.12 5.05 5.03
C ALA A 20 -0.46 6.10 4.09
N ALA A 21 -1.78 6.08 3.89
CA ALA A 21 -2.42 7.04 3.01
C ALA A 21 -2.23 8.47 3.53
N GLU A 22 -2.35 8.65 4.83
CA GLU A 22 -2.13 9.96 5.44
C GLU A 22 -0.69 10.42 5.27
N ALA A 23 0.25 9.51 5.47
CA ALA A 23 1.67 9.84 5.40
C ALA A 23 2.10 10.30 4.00
N ILE A 24 1.51 9.73 2.97
CA ILE A 24 1.88 10.05 1.59
C ILE A 24 0.84 10.93 0.90
N ASN A 25 -0.17 11.37 1.64
CA ASN A 25 -1.22 12.27 1.15
C ASN A 25 -2.03 11.65 0.01
N TYR A 26 -2.37 10.38 0.16
CA TYR A 26 -3.22 9.65 -0.77
C TYR A 26 -4.51 9.26 -0.08
N SER A 27 -5.52 8.92 -0.87
CA SER A 27 -6.73 8.33 -0.30
C SER A 27 -6.47 6.88 0.08
N GLN A 28 -7.21 6.37 1.06
CA GLN A 28 -7.08 4.99 1.48
C GLN A 28 -7.45 4.04 0.33
N SER A 29 -8.45 4.41 -0.47
CA SER A 29 -8.85 3.61 -1.63
C SER A 29 -7.72 3.46 -2.62
N ALA A 30 -6.99 4.55 -2.89
CA ALA A 30 -5.88 4.52 -3.83
C ALA A 30 -4.76 3.61 -3.32
N VAL A 31 -4.45 3.71 -2.02
CA VAL A 31 -3.43 2.85 -1.42
C VAL A 31 -3.84 1.39 -1.48
N SER A 32 -5.07 1.10 -1.10
CA SER A 32 -5.61 -0.26 -1.14
C SER A 32 -5.54 -0.86 -2.54
N GLN A 33 -5.93 -0.08 -3.54
CA GLN A 33 -5.93 -0.55 -4.91
C GLN A 33 -4.52 -0.85 -5.40
N THR A 34 -3.57 0.02 -5.04
CA THR A 34 -2.17 -0.18 -5.41
C THR A 34 -1.63 -1.47 -4.80
N ILE A 35 -1.94 -1.70 -3.53
CA ILE A 35 -1.49 -2.91 -2.84
C ILE A 35 -2.09 -4.15 -3.48
N LYS A 36 -3.39 -4.13 -3.78
CA LYS A 36 -4.06 -5.27 -4.39
C LYS A 36 -3.48 -5.60 -5.76
N ASN A 37 -3.19 -4.57 -6.55
CA ASN A 37 -2.60 -4.79 -7.87
C ASN A 37 -1.23 -5.43 -7.75
N PHE A 38 -0.44 -4.97 -6.79
CA PHE A 38 0.90 -5.52 -6.58
C PHE A 38 0.85 -6.96 -6.08
N GLU A 39 -0.08 -7.25 -5.17
CA GLU A 39 -0.27 -8.62 -4.68
C GLU A 39 -0.65 -9.57 -5.81
N ARG A 40 -1.47 -9.08 -6.73
CA ARG A 40 -1.87 -9.88 -7.88
C ARG A 40 -0.66 -10.22 -8.76
N GLU A 41 0.24 -9.27 -8.94
CA GLU A 41 1.45 -9.50 -9.72
C GLU A 41 2.38 -10.49 -9.04
N LEU A 42 2.48 -10.40 -7.71
CA LEU A 42 3.35 -11.28 -6.94
C LEU A 42 2.77 -12.68 -6.75
N GLY A 43 1.45 -12.78 -6.72
CA GLY A 43 0.78 -14.05 -6.49
C GLY A 43 0.63 -14.41 -5.03
N PHE A 44 0.91 -13.48 -4.10
CA PHE A 44 0.71 -13.73 -2.67
C PHE A 44 0.45 -12.40 -1.96
N PRO A 45 -0.20 -12.43 -0.79
CA PRO A 45 -0.48 -11.20 -0.06
C PRO A 45 0.79 -10.63 0.56
N LEU A 46 0.86 -9.29 0.56
CA LEU A 46 1.99 -8.61 1.17
C LEU A 46 1.83 -8.48 2.67
N LEU A 47 0.60 -8.29 3.11
CA LEU A 47 0.31 -8.17 4.53
C LEU A 47 -0.41 -9.42 4.99
N SER A 48 0.16 -10.08 5.96
CA SER A 48 -0.44 -11.25 6.56
C SER A 48 -1.46 -10.82 7.60
N ARG A 49 -2.58 -11.50 7.66
CA ARG A 49 -3.62 -11.19 8.61
C ARG A 49 -3.90 -12.37 9.49
#